data_d92b941aa80bba4877d5f2303ac552c3
#
_entry.id   d92b941aa80bba4877d5f2303ac552c3
#
_cell.length_a   1.000
_cell.length_b   1.000
_cell.length_c   1.000
_cell.angle_alpha   90.00
_cell.angle_beta   90.00
_cell.angle_gamma   90.00
#
_symmetry.space_group_name_H-M   'P 1'
#
loop_
_entity.id
_entity.type
_entity.pdbx_description
1 polymer ?
#
loop_
_entity_poly.entity_id
_entity_poly.type
_entity_poly.pdbx_seq_one_letter_code
_entity_poly.pdbx_strand_id
1 'polypeptide(L)'
;MASELLENTIATLRVLRTSDHGAFLDGQTGNTNDDILLHKDQQTSPVAIGDDVEVFLYRDPKGRLTASMRLPAMKVGQIGYVEVINVTNFGCFVEVGTERGIFMPHAEMRGRPQVGEKVWVKLYTDKSSRMAVSMDVDDEMRRASKAATDAVVGQQVSGAIYNLTSDGAFFITPERWIAFLHRSEMTRKLNVGEMVEARVTFKREDGRINVSMRPIKEKALISDGQIIMEYLLQRGGKMPYSDESSAMLIKDKFNISKAAFKRALGHLMKSRLVVQEDGWTLLTETGKQWTPNSQEV
;
A
#
# COMPACT_ATOMS: atom_id res chain seq x y z
N MET A 1 -29.80 27.01 21.72
CA MET A 1 -30.06 25.57 21.72
C MET A 1 -28.72 24.89 21.95
N ALA A 2 -28.57 24.10 23.02
CA ALA A 2 -27.35 23.29 23.21
C ALA A 2 -27.24 22.34 22.03
N SER A 3 -26.09 22.26 21.39
CA SER A 3 -25.85 21.27 20.33
C SER A 3 -25.81 19.89 20.98
N GLU A 4 -26.59 18.97 20.48
CA GLU A 4 -26.55 17.57 20.94
C GLU A 4 -25.12 17.02 20.77
N LEU A 5 -24.57 16.48 21.87
CA LEU A 5 -23.25 15.85 21.86
C LEU A 5 -23.33 14.51 21.13
N LEU A 6 -22.53 14.36 20.08
CA LEU A 6 -22.57 13.19 19.21
C LEU A 6 -21.28 12.36 19.34
N GLU A 7 -21.40 11.05 19.16
CA GLU A 7 -20.26 10.16 19.01
C GLU A 7 -19.42 10.53 17.77
N ASN A 8 -18.12 10.22 17.82
CA ASN A 8 -17.15 10.54 16.78
C ASN A 8 -17.02 12.04 16.49
N THR A 9 -17.11 12.86 17.54
CA THR A 9 -16.88 14.31 17.49
C THR A 9 -15.86 14.73 18.55
N ILE A 10 -15.26 15.89 18.36
CA ILE A 10 -14.42 16.54 19.38
C ILE A 10 -15.27 17.63 20.05
N ALA A 11 -15.24 17.67 21.37
CA ALA A 11 -15.92 18.69 22.16
C ALA A 11 -15.04 19.15 23.32
N THR A 12 -15.21 20.42 23.73
CA THR A 12 -14.63 20.93 24.98
C THR A 12 -15.72 20.88 26.04
N LEU A 13 -15.51 20.08 27.09
CA LEU A 13 -16.49 19.83 28.13
C LEU A 13 -15.90 20.12 29.51
N ARG A 14 -16.76 20.62 30.41
CA ARG A 14 -16.39 20.96 31.79
C ARG A 14 -16.40 19.72 32.67
N VAL A 15 -15.37 19.58 33.51
CA VAL A 15 -15.31 18.55 34.56
C VAL A 15 -16.25 18.97 35.72
N LEU A 16 -17.30 18.18 35.96
CA LEU A 16 -18.28 18.45 37.01
C LEU A 16 -17.93 17.75 38.32
N ARG A 17 -17.39 16.53 38.27
CA ARG A 17 -17.02 15.73 39.43
C ARG A 17 -15.96 14.70 39.09
N THR A 18 -15.24 14.22 40.07
CA THR A 18 -14.25 13.15 39.96
C THR A 18 -14.63 11.95 40.80
N SER A 19 -14.12 10.76 40.43
CA SER A 19 -14.31 9.50 41.15
C SER A 19 -13.09 8.61 40.97
N ASP A 20 -13.06 7.43 41.63
CA ASP A 20 -12.00 6.44 41.48
C ASP A 20 -11.90 5.87 40.02
N HIS A 21 -12.96 5.99 39.23
CA HIS A 21 -12.99 5.54 37.83
C HIS A 21 -12.55 6.62 36.82
N GLY A 22 -12.52 7.88 37.21
CA GLY A 22 -12.17 9.00 36.35
C GLY A 22 -13.01 10.25 36.64
N ALA A 23 -13.08 11.14 35.66
CA ALA A 23 -13.87 12.36 35.74
C ALA A 23 -15.20 12.23 35.00
N PHE A 24 -16.20 12.97 35.43
CA PHE A 24 -17.50 13.10 34.78
C PHE A 24 -17.60 14.51 34.20
N LEU A 25 -17.83 14.57 32.89
CA LEU A 25 -17.93 15.80 32.13
C LEU A 25 -19.38 16.18 31.90
N ASP A 26 -19.63 17.50 31.78
CA ASP A 26 -20.97 18.04 31.53
C ASP A 26 -21.56 17.51 30.22
N GLY A 27 -22.61 16.72 30.30
CA GLY A 27 -23.40 16.23 29.16
C GLY A 27 -24.27 17.30 28.50
N GLN A 28 -24.25 18.57 29.01
CA GLN A 28 -25.00 19.73 28.51
C GLN A 28 -26.54 19.54 28.52
N THR A 29 -27.05 18.57 29.27
CA THR A 29 -28.51 18.31 29.42
C THR A 29 -29.10 18.88 30.67
N GLY A 30 -28.26 19.27 31.63
CA GLY A 30 -28.69 19.65 32.98
C GLY A 30 -29.07 18.47 33.87
N ASN A 31 -28.91 17.23 33.39
CA ASN A 31 -29.19 16.01 34.13
C ASN A 31 -27.88 15.26 34.39
N THR A 32 -27.58 15.02 35.67
CA THR A 32 -26.33 14.33 36.08
C THR A 32 -26.24 12.87 35.65
N ASN A 33 -27.36 12.26 35.23
CA ASN A 33 -27.37 10.91 34.68
C ASN A 33 -26.78 10.87 33.25
N ASP A 34 -26.73 12.01 32.57
CA ASP A 34 -26.21 12.20 31.22
C ASP A 34 -24.76 12.68 31.24
N ASP A 35 -24.15 12.82 32.43
CA ASP A 35 -22.72 13.17 32.54
C ASP A 35 -21.86 12.12 31.84
N ILE A 36 -20.87 12.61 31.06
CA ILE A 36 -20.04 11.78 30.21
C ILE A 36 -18.80 11.34 31.00
N LEU A 37 -18.56 10.03 31.09
CA LEU A 37 -17.39 9.50 31.77
C LEU A 37 -16.12 9.71 30.91
N LEU A 38 -15.13 10.36 31.48
CA LEU A 38 -13.74 10.36 31.05
C LEU A 38 -12.94 9.41 31.96
N HIS A 39 -12.82 8.16 31.56
CA HIS A 39 -12.11 7.15 32.36
C HIS A 39 -10.67 7.56 32.61
N LYS A 40 -10.10 7.23 33.78
CA LYS A 40 -8.73 7.59 34.15
C LYS A 40 -7.68 7.13 33.11
N ASP A 41 -7.87 5.97 32.47
CA ASP A 41 -6.96 5.44 31.45
C ASP A 41 -7.08 6.21 30.11
N GLN A 42 -8.11 7.05 29.96
CA GLN A 42 -8.34 7.91 28.80
C GLN A 42 -7.89 9.36 29.05
N GLN A 43 -7.37 9.66 30.22
CA GLN A 43 -6.80 10.95 30.56
C GLN A 43 -5.31 10.97 30.16
N THR A 44 -4.91 11.97 29.38
CA THR A 44 -3.50 12.18 29.00
C THR A 44 -2.76 13.07 30.00
N SER A 45 -3.50 13.77 30.87
CA SER A 45 -3.01 14.58 31.99
C SER A 45 -4.07 14.56 33.11
N PRO A 46 -3.66 14.82 34.38
CA PRO A 46 -4.61 14.97 35.50
C PRO A 46 -5.62 16.09 35.19
N VAL A 47 -6.87 15.86 35.60
CA VAL A 47 -7.96 16.84 35.48
C VAL A 47 -8.57 17.12 36.84
N ALA A 48 -9.04 18.37 37.08
CA ALA A 48 -9.69 18.83 38.28
C ALA A 48 -11.12 19.31 38.00
N ILE A 49 -11.95 19.34 39.04
CA ILE A 49 -13.31 19.90 38.95
C ILE A 49 -13.23 21.35 38.49
N GLY A 50 -14.03 21.71 37.48
CA GLY A 50 -14.07 23.03 36.87
C GLY A 50 -13.16 23.23 35.67
N ASP A 51 -12.27 22.26 35.35
CA ASP A 51 -11.46 22.32 34.15
C ASP A 51 -12.34 22.12 32.91
N ASP A 52 -11.99 22.86 31.84
CA ASP A 52 -12.54 22.63 30.50
C ASP A 52 -11.54 21.76 29.72
N VAL A 53 -11.96 20.56 29.33
CA VAL A 53 -11.11 19.56 28.67
C VAL A 53 -11.61 19.28 27.27
N GLU A 54 -10.66 19.25 26.31
CA GLU A 54 -10.94 18.85 24.93
C GLU A 54 -10.90 17.33 24.85
N VAL A 55 -11.98 16.73 24.37
CA VAL A 55 -12.15 15.28 24.33
C VAL A 55 -12.75 14.81 23.02
N PHE A 56 -12.39 13.62 22.62
CA PHE A 56 -13.04 12.83 21.57
C PHE A 56 -14.16 12.00 22.20
N LEU A 57 -15.37 12.10 21.65
CA LEU A 57 -16.55 11.39 22.12
C LEU A 57 -16.76 10.10 21.34
N TYR A 58 -16.98 8.98 22.03
CA TYR A 58 -17.22 7.67 21.43
C TYR A 58 -18.23 6.88 22.27
N ARG A 59 -18.76 5.76 21.75
CA ARG A 59 -19.61 4.87 22.53
C ARG A 59 -18.81 3.70 23.10
N ASP A 60 -19.01 3.42 24.38
CA ASP A 60 -18.45 2.25 25.05
C ASP A 60 -19.16 0.94 24.58
N PRO A 61 -18.69 -0.28 25.01
CA PRO A 61 -19.35 -1.54 24.66
C PRO A 61 -20.83 -1.66 25.08
N LYS A 62 -21.27 -0.84 26.04
CA LYS A 62 -22.66 -0.79 26.52
C LYS A 62 -23.50 0.26 25.78
N GLY A 63 -22.93 0.92 24.77
CA GLY A 63 -23.58 1.95 23.97
C GLY A 63 -23.65 3.34 24.63
N ARG A 64 -23.01 3.58 25.78
CA ARG A 64 -23.00 4.88 26.48
C ARG A 64 -21.99 5.83 25.86
N LEU A 65 -22.36 7.12 25.73
CA LEU A 65 -21.43 8.16 25.28
C LEU A 65 -20.32 8.32 26.33
N THR A 66 -19.08 8.28 25.90
CA THR A 66 -17.88 8.25 26.75
C THR A 66 -16.82 9.16 26.12
N ALA A 67 -15.94 9.71 26.91
CA ALA A 67 -14.92 10.66 26.48
C ALA A 67 -13.51 10.08 26.58
N SER A 68 -12.63 10.53 25.69
CA SER A 68 -11.19 10.28 25.72
C SER A 68 -10.42 11.57 25.43
N MET A 69 -9.36 11.86 26.18
CA MET A 69 -8.41 12.93 25.84
C MET A 69 -7.45 12.53 24.71
N ARG A 70 -7.49 11.28 24.24
CA ARG A 70 -6.75 10.84 23.05
C ARG A 70 -7.51 11.27 21.82
N LEU A 71 -7.07 12.35 21.24
CA LEU A 71 -7.65 12.92 20.02
C LEU A 71 -7.14 12.23 18.78
N PRO A 72 -7.86 12.26 17.65
CA PRO A 72 -7.34 11.80 16.38
C PRO A 72 -6.01 12.50 16.03
N ALA A 73 -5.02 11.71 15.63
CA ALA A 73 -3.73 12.24 15.16
C ALA A 73 -3.84 12.99 13.82
N MET A 74 -4.97 12.79 13.13
CA MET A 74 -5.29 13.46 11.85
C MET A 74 -6.34 14.55 12.08
N LYS A 75 -6.20 15.65 11.35
CA LYS A 75 -7.23 16.71 11.27
C LYS A 75 -8.17 16.43 10.10
N VAL A 76 -9.40 16.95 10.19
CA VAL A 76 -10.36 16.91 9.07
C VAL A 76 -9.71 17.50 7.82
N GLY A 77 -9.82 16.78 6.69
CA GLY A 77 -9.19 17.11 5.41
C GLY A 77 -7.74 16.61 5.26
N GLN A 78 -7.13 16.04 6.30
CA GLN A 78 -5.81 15.41 6.19
C GLN A 78 -5.91 13.96 5.72
N ILE A 79 -4.85 13.51 5.05
CA ILE A 79 -4.66 12.12 4.64
C ILE A 79 -3.64 11.43 5.55
N GLY A 80 -3.85 10.13 5.77
CA GLY A 80 -2.94 9.26 6.50
C GLY A 80 -2.91 7.85 5.91
N TYR A 81 -1.79 7.18 6.08
CA TYR A 81 -1.64 5.77 5.76
C TYR A 81 -1.76 4.97 7.06
N VAL A 82 -2.95 4.43 7.29
CA VAL A 82 -3.40 3.93 8.59
C VAL A 82 -3.78 2.46 8.53
N GLU A 83 -3.72 1.77 9.67
CA GLU A 83 -4.03 0.36 9.77
C GLU A 83 -5.53 0.14 10.00
N VAL A 84 -6.09 -0.88 9.36
CA VAL A 84 -7.46 -1.39 9.62
C VAL A 84 -7.42 -2.25 10.87
N ILE A 85 -8.10 -1.81 11.93
CA ILE A 85 -8.09 -2.50 13.25
C ILE A 85 -9.33 -3.37 13.50
N ASN A 86 -10.43 -3.13 12.76
CA ASN A 86 -11.64 -3.94 12.87
C ASN A 86 -12.45 -3.88 11.58
N VAL A 87 -13.12 -4.98 11.23
CA VAL A 87 -14.02 -5.09 10.07
C VAL A 87 -15.38 -5.56 10.53
N THR A 88 -16.45 -4.90 10.07
CA THR A 88 -17.84 -5.17 10.41
C THR A 88 -18.69 -5.34 9.14
N ASN A 89 -19.96 -5.71 9.30
CA ASN A 89 -20.91 -5.79 8.20
C ASN A 89 -21.27 -4.42 7.57
N PHE A 90 -20.88 -3.30 8.19
CA PHE A 90 -21.24 -1.95 7.74
C PHE A 90 -20.03 -1.16 7.21
N GLY A 91 -18.83 -1.64 7.45
CA GLY A 91 -17.58 -0.97 7.12
C GLY A 91 -16.44 -1.47 7.99
N CYS A 92 -15.38 -0.68 8.12
CA CYS A 92 -14.26 -1.00 8.99
C CYS A 92 -13.89 0.20 9.87
N PHE A 93 -13.02 -0.06 10.85
CA PHE A 93 -12.41 0.95 11.72
C PHE A 93 -10.91 0.99 11.44
N VAL A 94 -10.36 2.20 11.42
CA VAL A 94 -8.94 2.44 11.18
C VAL A 94 -8.30 3.13 12.37
N GLU A 95 -7.03 2.82 12.61
CA GLU A 95 -6.23 3.39 13.69
C GLU A 95 -5.81 4.83 13.36
N VAL A 96 -6.26 5.77 14.17
CA VAL A 96 -5.93 7.19 14.02
C VAL A 96 -5.53 7.85 15.33
N GLY A 97 -5.17 7.07 16.35
CA GLY A 97 -4.79 7.55 17.69
C GLY A 97 -5.95 7.66 18.68
N THR A 98 -7.17 7.28 18.29
CA THR A 98 -8.35 7.25 19.19
C THR A 98 -8.56 5.87 19.79
N GLU A 99 -9.32 5.78 20.89
CA GLU A 99 -9.52 4.53 21.65
C GLU A 99 -10.08 3.37 20.81
N ARG A 100 -10.90 3.66 19.80
CA ARG A 100 -11.57 2.65 18.99
C ARG A 100 -11.36 2.79 17.50
N GLY A 101 -10.44 3.68 17.10
CA GLY A 101 -10.31 4.07 15.72
C GLY A 101 -11.50 4.89 15.22
N ILE A 102 -11.47 5.26 13.95
CA ILE A 102 -12.56 5.97 13.27
C ILE A 102 -13.17 5.08 12.20
N PHE A 103 -14.50 5.19 12.07
CA PHE A 103 -15.28 4.37 11.16
C PHE A 103 -15.11 4.79 9.70
N MET A 104 -15.00 3.80 8.82
CA MET A 104 -15.03 3.92 7.38
C MET A 104 -16.21 3.12 6.82
N PRO A 105 -17.26 3.77 6.33
CA PRO A 105 -18.41 3.10 5.70
C PRO A 105 -18.01 2.32 4.44
N HIS A 106 -18.75 1.27 4.08
CA HIS A 106 -18.50 0.53 2.84
C HIS A 106 -18.50 1.41 1.59
N ALA A 107 -19.34 2.44 1.53
CA ALA A 107 -19.41 3.37 0.41
C ALA A 107 -18.11 4.19 0.22
N GLU A 108 -17.31 4.33 1.28
CA GLU A 108 -16.05 5.07 1.29
C GLU A 108 -14.82 4.17 1.10
N MET A 109 -15.03 2.87 0.95
CA MET A 109 -13.96 1.88 0.78
C MET A 109 -13.64 1.67 -0.70
N ARG A 110 -12.38 1.48 -1.01
CA ARG A 110 -11.89 0.98 -2.30
C ARG A 110 -11.38 -0.44 -2.11
N GLY A 111 -12.18 -1.42 -2.53
CA GLY A 111 -11.91 -2.83 -2.27
C GLY A 111 -12.47 -3.30 -0.93
N ARG A 112 -11.85 -4.33 -0.35
CA ARG A 112 -12.23 -4.93 0.94
C ARG A 112 -11.00 -5.12 1.81
N PRO A 113 -10.52 -4.06 2.44
CA PRO A 113 -9.35 -4.15 3.30
C PRO A 113 -9.65 -5.06 4.51
N GLN A 114 -8.63 -5.80 4.94
CA GLN A 114 -8.70 -6.73 6.06
C GLN A 114 -8.00 -6.14 7.29
N VAL A 115 -8.29 -6.69 8.47
CA VAL A 115 -7.60 -6.31 9.71
C VAL A 115 -6.08 -6.53 9.55
N GLY A 116 -5.30 -5.53 9.96
CA GLY A 116 -3.84 -5.49 9.83
C GLY A 116 -3.33 -4.91 8.50
N GLU A 117 -4.19 -4.74 7.49
CA GLU A 117 -3.82 -4.05 6.27
C GLU A 117 -3.77 -2.53 6.50
N LYS A 118 -2.87 -1.85 5.80
CA LYS A 118 -2.80 -0.39 5.82
C LYS A 118 -3.37 0.19 4.55
N VAL A 119 -4.11 1.28 4.70
CA VAL A 119 -4.78 1.99 3.61
C VAL A 119 -4.61 3.49 3.73
N TRP A 120 -4.59 4.18 2.58
CA TRP A 120 -4.66 5.62 2.56
C TRP A 120 -6.10 6.07 2.79
N VAL A 121 -6.29 6.95 3.75
CA VAL A 121 -7.60 7.55 4.05
C VAL A 121 -7.48 9.06 4.26
N LYS A 122 -8.57 9.77 4.04
CA LYS A 122 -8.79 11.14 4.52
C LYS A 122 -9.79 11.13 5.67
N LEU A 123 -9.56 11.97 6.66
CA LEU A 123 -10.52 12.24 7.71
C LEU A 123 -11.52 13.31 7.23
N TYR A 124 -12.80 13.05 7.37
CA TYR A 124 -13.86 14.02 7.02
C TYR A 124 -14.97 14.02 8.07
N THR A 125 -15.84 15.02 8.01
CA THR A 125 -17.05 15.08 8.83
C THR A 125 -18.26 14.73 7.97
N ASP A 126 -19.06 13.76 8.39
CA ASP A 126 -20.27 13.35 7.69
C ASP A 126 -21.41 14.39 7.85
N LYS A 127 -22.55 14.15 7.17
CA LYS A 127 -23.72 15.04 7.23
C LYS A 127 -24.33 15.16 8.64
N SER A 128 -23.99 14.25 9.53
CA SER A 128 -24.41 14.23 10.94
C SER A 128 -23.37 14.84 11.87
N SER A 129 -22.39 15.58 11.34
CA SER A 129 -21.26 16.19 12.06
C SER A 129 -20.33 15.20 12.77
N ARG A 130 -20.36 13.92 12.41
CA ARG A 130 -19.48 12.88 12.98
C ARG A 130 -18.24 12.71 12.12
N MET A 131 -17.11 12.47 12.75
CA MET A 131 -15.87 12.13 12.05
C MET A 131 -15.98 10.72 11.42
N ALA A 132 -15.56 10.61 10.19
CA ALA A 132 -15.43 9.36 9.44
C ALA A 132 -14.20 9.43 8.52
N VAL A 133 -13.78 8.30 7.98
CA VAL A 133 -12.69 8.26 7.01
C VAL A 133 -13.14 7.71 5.67
N SER A 134 -12.44 8.12 4.62
CA SER A 134 -12.71 7.71 3.24
C SER A 134 -11.40 7.35 2.53
N MET A 135 -11.42 6.30 1.72
CA MET A 135 -10.33 5.95 0.80
C MET A 135 -10.36 6.77 -0.50
N ASP A 136 -11.34 7.65 -0.67
CA ASP A 136 -11.37 8.59 -1.79
C ASP A 136 -10.44 9.79 -1.49
N VAL A 137 -9.16 9.60 -1.78
CA VAL A 137 -8.06 10.52 -1.43
C VAL A 137 -7.39 11.18 -2.64
N ASP A 138 -7.93 11.02 -3.85
CA ASP A 138 -7.27 11.46 -5.08
C ASP A 138 -6.94 12.95 -5.09
N ASP A 139 -7.86 13.81 -4.65
CA ASP A 139 -7.66 15.25 -4.63
C ASP A 139 -6.66 15.68 -3.54
N GLU A 140 -6.72 15.04 -2.38
CA GLU A 140 -5.78 15.26 -1.29
C GLU A 140 -4.36 14.80 -1.69
N MET A 141 -4.24 13.65 -2.37
CA MET A 141 -2.97 13.16 -2.90
C MET A 141 -2.37 14.12 -3.92
N ARG A 142 -3.18 14.67 -4.84
CA ARG A 142 -2.71 15.70 -5.79
C ARG A 142 -2.22 16.95 -5.09
N ARG A 143 -2.96 17.46 -4.09
CA ARG A 143 -2.56 18.63 -3.30
C ARG A 143 -1.31 18.39 -2.46
N ALA A 144 -1.16 17.18 -1.93
CA ALA A 144 0.00 16.77 -1.14
C ALA A 144 1.23 16.45 -1.99
N SER A 145 1.08 16.15 -3.28
CA SER A 145 2.17 15.74 -4.16
C SER A 145 3.10 16.90 -4.54
N LYS A 146 4.29 16.52 -4.99
CA LYS A 146 5.29 17.41 -5.62
C LYS A 146 5.55 16.94 -7.04
N ALA A 147 5.91 17.87 -7.91
CA ALA A 147 6.40 17.50 -9.24
C ALA A 147 7.70 16.69 -9.12
N ALA A 148 7.79 15.61 -9.87
CA ALA A 148 8.95 14.71 -9.87
C ALA A 148 10.10 15.23 -10.75
N THR A 149 10.52 16.48 -10.51
CA THR A 149 11.60 17.13 -11.29
C THR A 149 12.90 16.36 -11.18
N ASP A 150 13.21 15.85 -10.00
CA ASP A 150 14.46 15.17 -9.65
C ASP A 150 14.45 13.67 -9.93
N ALA A 151 13.30 13.12 -10.36
CA ALA A 151 13.20 11.71 -10.71
C ALA A 151 14.11 11.38 -11.92
N VAL A 152 14.78 10.24 -11.84
CA VAL A 152 15.65 9.73 -12.91
C VAL A 152 15.02 8.49 -13.55
N VAL A 153 14.99 8.43 -14.89
CA VAL A 153 14.57 7.22 -15.60
C VAL A 153 15.51 6.06 -15.24
N GLY A 154 14.93 4.91 -14.86
CA GLY A 154 15.68 3.76 -14.34
C GLY A 154 15.77 3.69 -12.82
N GLN A 155 15.49 4.79 -12.09
CA GLN A 155 15.46 4.83 -10.62
C GLN A 155 14.37 3.90 -10.08
N GLN A 156 14.67 3.19 -8.98
CA GLN A 156 13.69 2.46 -8.20
C GLN A 156 12.95 3.42 -7.27
N VAL A 157 11.64 3.27 -7.21
CA VAL A 157 10.75 4.01 -6.31
C VAL A 157 9.77 3.04 -5.66
N SER A 158 9.31 3.40 -4.47
CA SER A 158 8.31 2.60 -3.75
C SER A 158 7.19 3.48 -3.22
N GLY A 159 6.04 2.87 -2.91
CA GLY A 159 4.93 3.59 -2.30
C GLY A 159 3.71 2.70 -2.12
N ALA A 160 2.75 3.17 -1.31
CA ALA A 160 1.48 2.48 -1.10
C ALA A 160 0.44 2.92 -2.13
N ILE A 161 -0.22 1.95 -2.74
CA ILE A 161 -1.29 2.19 -3.72
C ILE A 161 -2.47 2.87 -3.03
N TYR A 162 -2.89 4.01 -3.52
CA TYR A 162 -4.09 4.70 -3.04
C TYR A 162 -5.28 4.58 -3.99
N ASN A 163 -5.05 4.26 -5.27
CA ASN A 163 -6.12 4.09 -6.24
C ASN A 163 -5.77 3.01 -7.27
N LEU A 164 -6.77 2.18 -7.61
CA LEU A 164 -6.75 1.20 -8.69
C LEU A 164 -7.85 1.52 -9.69
N THR A 165 -7.48 1.67 -10.95
CA THR A 165 -8.38 1.89 -12.08
C THR A 165 -8.31 0.73 -13.07
N SER A 166 -9.15 0.75 -14.11
CA SER A 166 -9.05 -0.19 -15.25
C SER A 166 -7.69 -0.14 -15.94
N ASP A 167 -7.06 1.04 -15.96
CA ASP A 167 -5.83 1.30 -16.70
C ASP A 167 -4.57 1.01 -15.89
N GLY A 168 -4.67 1.05 -14.55
CA GLY A 168 -3.51 0.83 -13.71
C GLY A 168 -3.68 1.28 -12.26
N ALA A 169 -2.56 1.33 -11.54
CA ALA A 169 -2.46 1.72 -10.15
C ALA A 169 -1.79 3.08 -9.99
N PHE A 170 -2.27 3.85 -9.02
CA PHE A 170 -1.63 5.07 -8.55
C PHE A 170 -1.10 4.88 -7.15
N PHE A 171 0.14 5.30 -6.91
CA PHE A 171 0.74 5.36 -5.58
C PHE A 171 1.54 6.64 -5.39
N ILE A 172 1.81 7.00 -4.16
CA ILE A 172 2.65 8.15 -3.80
C ILE A 172 3.95 7.65 -3.19
N THR A 173 5.07 8.23 -3.63
CA THR A 173 6.40 7.90 -3.09
C THR A 173 6.71 8.70 -1.82
N PRO A 174 7.74 8.32 -1.04
CA PRO A 174 8.21 9.12 0.10
C PRO A 174 8.60 10.57 -0.29
N GLU A 175 9.11 10.77 -1.50
CA GLU A 175 9.42 12.11 -2.05
C GLU A 175 8.17 12.89 -2.42
N ARG A 176 7.00 12.28 -2.26
CA ARG A 176 5.67 12.81 -2.60
C ARG A 176 5.42 12.94 -4.10
N TRP A 177 6.04 12.10 -4.91
CA TRP A 177 5.72 11.99 -6.32
C TRP A 177 4.54 11.05 -6.54
N ILE A 178 3.59 11.44 -7.40
CA ILE A 178 2.54 10.54 -7.85
C ILE A 178 3.11 9.68 -8.98
N ALA A 179 3.10 8.37 -8.76
CA ALA A 179 3.50 7.36 -9.72
C ALA A 179 2.29 6.65 -10.31
N PHE A 180 2.30 6.46 -11.63
CA PHE A 180 1.33 5.67 -12.36
C PHE A 180 1.98 4.39 -12.88
N LEU A 181 1.46 3.26 -12.45
CA LEU A 181 1.83 1.93 -12.89
C LEU A 181 0.74 1.40 -13.82
N HIS A 182 0.97 1.45 -15.12
CA HIS A 182 0.01 0.96 -16.11
C HIS A 182 -0.20 -0.55 -15.95
N ARG A 183 -1.41 -1.03 -16.23
CA ARG A 183 -1.78 -2.45 -16.09
C ARG A 183 -0.84 -3.41 -16.81
N SER A 184 -0.35 -3.07 -18.02
CA SER A 184 0.59 -3.90 -18.77
C SER A 184 1.97 -4.02 -18.11
N GLU A 185 2.32 -3.08 -17.21
CA GLU A 185 3.60 -3.02 -16.52
C GLU A 185 3.57 -3.72 -15.13
N MET A 186 2.40 -4.21 -14.72
CA MET A 186 2.26 -5.02 -13.53
C MET A 186 2.70 -6.45 -13.79
N THR A 187 3.40 -7.07 -12.83
CA THR A 187 3.81 -8.49 -12.89
C THR A 187 2.86 -9.40 -12.14
N ARG A 188 1.96 -8.84 -11.32
CA ARG A 188 0.96 -9.55 -10.53
C ARG A 188 -0.27 -8.68 -10.26
N LYS A 189 -1.33 -9.27 -9.72
CA LYS A 189 -2.48 -8.53 -9.23
C LYS A 189 -2.07 -7.72 -7.97
N LEU A 190 -2.56 -6.50 -7.88
CA LEU A 190 -2.29 -5.56 -6.80
C LEU A 190 -3.59 -5.17 -6.10
N ASN A 191 -3.48 -4.74 -4.84
CA ASN A 191 -4.60 -4.25 -4.03
C ASN A 191 -4.35 -2.80 -3.60
N VAL A 192 -5.42 -2.07 -3.30
CA VAL A 192 -5.31 -0.75 -2.67
C VAL A 192 -4.72 -0.91 -1.26
N GLY A 193 -3.84 0.00 -0.87
CA GLY A 193 -3.09 -0.07 0.39
C GLY A 193 -1.77 -0.84 0.29
N GLU A 194 -1.59 -1.65 -0.73
CA GLU A 194 -0.39 -2.47 -0.88
C GLU A 194 0.85 -1.63 -1.22
N MET A 195 1.97 -1.94 -0.55
CA MET A 195 3.28 -1.37 -0.89
C MET A 195 3.82 -2.01 -2.16
N VAL A 196 4.24 -1.19 -3.11
CA VAL A 196 4.84 -1.63 -4.36
C VAL A 196 6.20 -0.98 -4.58
N GLU A 197 7.06 -1.73 -5.24
CA GLU A 197 8.33 -1.24 -5.77
C GLU A 197 8.27 -1.28 -7.29
N ALA A 198 8.71 -0.22 -7.93
CA ALA A 198 8.70 -0.09 -9.38
C ALA A 198 9.81 0.83 -9.87
N ARG A 199 10.18 0.68 -11.10
CA ARG A 199 11.23 1.47 -11.75
C ARG A 199 10.61 2.59 -12.59
N VAL A 200 11.13 3.81 -12.46
CA VAL A 200 10.72 4.96 -13.27
C VAL A 200 11.02 4.68 -14.74
N THR A 201 10.02 4.79 -15.60
CA THR A 201 10.14 4.59 -17.06
C THR A 201 10.03 5.89 -17.84
N PHE A 202 9.26 6.85 -17.30
CA PHE A 202 9.03 8.12 -18.00
C PHE A 202 8.63 9.21 -17.00
N LYS A 203 9.07 10.44 -17.22
CA LYS A 203 8.65 11.66 -16.52
C LYS A 203 7.61 12.37 -17.34
N ARG A 204 6.44 12.59 -16.77
CA ARG A 204 5.33 13.26 -17.44
C ARG A 204 5.46 14.78 -17.31
N GLU A 205 4.94 15.51 -18.28
CA GLU A 205 4.90 17.00 -18.26
C GLU A 205 4.07 17.55 -17.10
N ASP A 206 3.08 16.78 -16.63
CA ASP A 206 2.22 17.13 -15.47
C ASP A 206 2.91 16.90 -14.11
N GLY A 207 4.19 16.60 -14.09
CA GLY A 207 5.00 16.39 -12.89
C GLY A 207 4.84 14.98 -12.24
N ARG A 208 4.04 14.10 -12.82
CA ARG A 208 3.94 12.70 -12.40
C ARG A 208 4.97 11.82 -13.09
N ILE A 209 5.15 10.59 -12.62
CA ILE A 209 6.03 9.59 -13.23
C ILE A 209 5.23 8.36 -13.66
N ASN A 210 5.64 7.75 -14.78
CA ASN A 210 5.23 6.41 -15.13
C ASN A 210 6.29 5.42 -14.66
N VAL A 211 5.83 4.27 -14.17
CA VAL A 211 6.71 3.26 -13.59
C VAL A 211 6.38 1.86 -14.11
N SER A 212 7.30 0.92 -13.94
CA SER A 212 7.16 -0.48 -14.34
C SER A 212 7.69 -1.42 -13.26
N MET A 213 6.97 -2.49 -12.99
CA MET A 213 7.43 -3.62 -12.18
C MET A 213 8.21 -4.65 -13.04
N ARG A 214 8.20 -4.47 -14.36
CA ARG A 214 8.88 -5.40 -15.26
C ARG A 214 10.38 -5.15 -15.24
N PRO A 215 11.20 -6.20 -15.24
CA PRO A 215 12.65 -6.05 -15.40
C PRO A 215 12.97 -5.38 -16.74
N ILE A 216 14.12 -4.72 -16.81
CA ILE A 216 14.65 -4.20 -18.08
C ILE A 216 14.84 -5.39 -19.03
N LYS A 217 14.50 -5.23 -20.31
CA LYS A 217 14.60 -6.31 -21.30
C LYS A 217 15.99 -6.97 -21.35
N GLU A 218 17.05 -6.19 -21.17
CA GLU A 218 18.41 -6.69 -21.09
C GLU A 218 18.67 -7.55 -19.87
N LYS A 219 18.21 -7.12 -18.66
CA LYS A 219 18.32 -7.93 -17.44
C LYS A 219 17.47 -9.21 -17.51
N ALA A 220 16.28 -9.14 -18.13
CA ALA A 220 15.46 -10.33 -18.36
C ALA A 220 16.14 -11.29 -19.33
N LEU A 221 16.79 -10.77 -20.38
CA LEU A 221 17.52 -11.59 -21.35
C LEU A 221 18.74 -12.29 -20.71
N ILE A 222 19.48 -11.60 -19.85
CA ILE A 222 20.60 -12.15 -19.08
C ILE A 222 20.09 -13.22 -18.11
N SER A 223 19.01 -12.96 -17.36
CA SER A 223 18.39 -13.92 -16.44
C SER A 223 17.87 -15.18 -17.16
N ASP A 224 17.17 -15.02 -18.28
CA ASP A 224 16.69 -16.14 -19.09
C ASP A 224 17.87 -16.96 -19.64
N GLY A 225 18.95 -16.29 -20.07
CA GLY A 225 20.20 -16.91 -20.51
C GLY A 225 20.89 -17.70 -19.39
N GLN A 226 20.95 -17.16 -18.18
CA GLN A 226 21.51 -17.84 -17.01
C GLN A 226 20.77 -19.12 -16.68
N ILE A 227 19.42 -19.10 -16.68
CA ILE A 227 18.59 -20.28 -16.46
C ILE A 227 18.92 -21.39 -17.48
N ILE A 228 19.09 -21.02 -18.76
CA ILE A 228 19.44 -21.95 -19.83
C ILE A 228 20.86 -22.52 -19.63
N MET A 229 21.82 -21.66 -19.30
CA MET A 229 23.20 -22.08 -19.08
C MET A 229 23.36 -23.00 -17.87
N GLU A 230 22.73 -22.66 -16.73
CA GLU A 230 22.72 -23.50 -15.55
C GLU A 230 22.11 -24.87 -15.81
N TYR A 231 21.00 -24.92 -16.56
CA TYR A 231 20.38 -26.17 -16.97
C TYR A 231 21.30 -27.02 -17.84
N LEU A 232 22.00 -26.40 -18.81
CA LEU A 232 22.97 -27.10 -19.69
C LEU A 232 24.15 -27.67 -18.89
N LEU A 233 24.71 -26.89 -17.95
CA LEU A 233 25.81 -27.32 -17.09
C LEU A 233 25.42 -28.51 -16.21
N GLN A 234 24.23 -28.49 -15.59
CA GLN A 234 23.70 -29.58 -14.78
C GLN A 234 23.47 -30.86 -15.56
N ARG A 235 23.27 -30.76 -16.88
CA ARG A 235 23.01 -31.87 -17.79
C ARG A 235 24.23 -32.36 -18.61
N GLY A 236 25.43 -31.97 -18.19
CA GLY A 236 26.63 -32.38 -18.87
C GLY A 236 26.84 -31.69 -20.23
N GLY A 237 26.30 -30.49 -20.41
CA GLY A 237 26.55 -29.63 -21.55
C GLY A 237 25.61 -29.81 -22.74
N LYS A 238 24.53 -30.60 -22.61
CA LYS A 238 23.54 -30.77 -23.69
C LYS A 238 22.11 -30.85 -23.17
N MET A 239 21.16 -30.34 -23.98
CA MET A 239 19.73 -30.42 -23.67
C MET A 239 18.89 -30.66 -24.93
N PRO A 240 17.76 -31.41 -24.84
CA PRO A 240 16.89 -31.72 -25.97
C PRO A 240 15.86 -30.58 -26.20
N TYR A 241 16.30 -29.35 -26.07
CA TYR A 241 15.48 -28.14 -26.29
C TYR A 241 16.21 -27.21 -27.24
N SER A 242 15.46 -26.73 -28.23
CA SER A 242 15.93 -25.78 -29.26
C SER A 242 14.89 -24.67 -29.46
N ASP A 243 15.13 -23.76 -30.37
CA ASP A 243 14.15 -22.73 -30.78
C ASP A 243 12.90 -23.33 -31.45
N GLU A 244 12.94 -24.58 -31.90
CA GLU A 244 11.82 -25.35 -32.46
C GLU A 244 10.92 -26.00 -31.37
N SER A 245 11.42 -26.16 -30.15
CA SER A 245 10.69 -26.81 -29.04
C SER A 245 9.34 -26.14 -28.79
N SER A 246 8.33 -26.95 -28.38
CA SER A 246 6.98 -26.43 -28.17
C SER A 246 6.91 -25.44 -26.98
N ALA A 247 5.97 -24.45 -27.06
CA ALA A 247 5.80 -23.45 -26.03
C ALA A 247 5.44 -24.07 -24.66
N MET A 248 4.72 -25.18 -24.66
CA MET A 248 4.31 -25.91 -23.45
C MET A 248 5.54 -26.54 -22.77
N LEU A 249 6.40 -27.20 -23.49
CA LEU A 249 7.64 -27.79 -22.95
C LEU A 249 8.59 -26.75 -22.38
N ILE A 250 8.77 -25.62 -23.08
CA ILE A 250 9.61 -24.51 -22.62
C ILE A 250 9.04 -23.90 -21.34
N LYS A 251 7.72 -23.65 -21.31
CA LYS A 251 7.07 -23.10 -20.13
C LYS A 251 7.16 -24.03 -18.92
N ASP A 252 6.92 -25.32 -19.13
CA ASP A 252 7.00 -26.33 -18.08
C ASP A 252 8.42 -26.45 -17.51
N LYS A 253 9.44 -26.45 -18.40
CA LYS A 253 10.82 -26.72 -18.00
C LYS A 253 11.60 -25.53 -17.47
N PHE A 254 11.41 -24.37 -18.07
CA PHE A 254 12.19 -23.16 -17.76
C PHE A 254 11.36 -22.05 -17.13
N ASN A 255 10.04 -22.22 -17.03
CA ASN A 255 9.08 -21.22 -16.54
C ASN A 255 9.11 -19.88 -17.30
N ILE A 256 9.64 -19.86 -18.52
CA ILE A 256 9.68 -18.69 -19.42
C ILE A 256 8.82 -18.91 -20.66
N SER A 257 8.46 -17.86 -21.39
CA SER A 257 7.74 -18.00 -22.65
C SER A 257 8.67 -18.52 -23.76
N LYS A 258 8.11 -19.21 -24.79
CA LYS A 258 8.88 -19.62 -25.98
C LYS A 258 9.59 -18.45 -26.64
N ALA A 259 8.96 -17.26 -26.68
CA ALA A 259 9.58 -16.05 -27.27
C ALA A 259 10.77 -15.56 -26.42
N ALA A 260 10.69 -15.64 -25.07
CA ALA A 260 11.79 -15.31 -24.18
C ALA A 260 12.94 -16.32 -24.32
N PHE A 261 12.64 -17.61 -24.34
CA PHE A 261 13.60 -18.68 -24.55
C PHE A 261 14.34 -18.51 -25.88
N LYS A 262 13.62 -18.28 -26.98
CA LYS A 262 14.22 -18.07 -28.31
C LYS A 262 15.16 -16.86 -28.34
N ARG A 263 14.78 -15.75 -27.68
CA ARG A 263 15.67 -14.55 -27.61
C ARG A 263 16.92 -14.84 -26.77
N ALA A 264 16.77 -15.48 -25.61
CA ALA A 264 17.89 -15.83 -24.74
C ALA A 264 18.86 -16.78 -25.45
N LEU A 265 18.32 -17.82 -26.12
CA LEU A 265 19.10 -18.81 -26.87
C LEU A 265 19.86 -18.12 -28.01
N GLY A 266 19.21 -17.23 -28.77
CA GLY A 266 19.87 -16.45 -29.84
C GLY A 266 21.01 -15.56 -29.32
N HIS A 267 20.85 -14.99 -28.12
CA HIS A 267 21.92 -14.22 -27.46
C HIS A 267 23.09 -15.12 -27.05
N LEU A 268 22.82 -16.28 -26.45
CA LEU A 268 23.86 -17.26 -26.08
C LEU A 268 24.63 -17.79 -27.29
N MET A 269 23.94 -18.03 -28.41
CA MET A 269 24.57 -18.41 -29.70
C MET A 269 25.45 -17.28 -30.25
N LYS A 270 24.97 -16.04 -30.22
CA LYS A 270 25.77 -14.86 -30.65
C LYS A 270 27.02 -14.70 -29.79
N SER A 271 26.92 -14.98 -28.50
CA SER A 271 28.05 -14.96 -27.55
C SER A 271 28.94 -16.21 -27.66
N ARG A 272 28.66 -17.14 -28.59
CA ARG A 272 29.37 -18.39 -28.81
C ARG A 272 29.43 -19.32 -27.58
N LEU A 273 28.45 -19.23 -26.68
CA LEU A 273 28.35 -20.07 -25.50
C LEU A 273 27.65 -21.40 -25.82
N VAL A 274 26.74 -21.40 -26.79
CA VAL A 274 25.98 -22.59 -27.20
C VAL A 274 25.90 -22.68 -28.72
N VAL A 275 25.66 -23.92 -29.20
CA VAL A 275 25.33 -24.24 -30.61
C VAL A 275 24.06 -25.09 -30.63
N GLN A 276 23.36 -25.12 -31.76
CA GLN A 276 22.22 -25.98 -32.00
C GLN A 276 22.56 -26.99 -33.11
N GLU A 277 22.29 -28.25 -32.84
CA GLU A 277 22.49 -29.36 -33.79
C GLU A 277 21.34 -30.38 -33.60
N ASP A 278 20.66 -30.74 -34.70
CA ASP A 278 19.60 -31.74 -34.74
C ASP A 278 18.54 -31.61 -33.65
N GLY A 279 18.07 -30.37 -33.38
CA GLY A 279 17.05 -30.08 -32.34
C GLY A 279 17.59 -30.07 -30.91
N TRP A 280 18.89 -30.26 -30.70
CA TRP A 280 19.57 -30.14 -29.42
C TRP A 280 20.32 -28.85 -29.30
N THR A 281 20.45 -28.36 -28.06
CA THR A 281 21.39 -27.28 -27.74
C THR A 281 22.56 -27.83 -26.94
N LEU A 282 23.76 -27.50 -27.33
CA LEU A 282 25.02 -27.96 -26.76
C LEU A 282 25.89 -26.76 -26.32
N LEU A 283 26.65 -26.95 -25.22
CA LEU A 283 27.68 -25.98 -24.82
C LEU A 283 28.86 -26.08 -25.77
N THR A 284 29.38 -24.92 -26.15
CA THR A 284 30.70 -24.86 -26.80
C THR A 284 31.83 -24.99 -25.76
N GLU A 285 33.07 -25.03 -26.17
CA GLU A 285 34.20 -25.02 -25.23
C GLU A 285 34.24 -23.77 -24.37
N THR A 286 33.84 -22.61 -24.92
CA THR A 286 33.69 -21.37 -24.16
C THR A 286 32.51 -21.48 -23.19
N GLY A 287 31.40 -22.07 -23.59
CA GLY A 287 30.22 -22.28 -22.77
C GLY A 287 30.47 -23.21 -21.57
N LYS A 288 31.35 -24.20 -21.68
CA LYS A 288 31.76 -25.08 -20.57
C LYS A 288 32.52 -24.36 -19.46
N GLN A 289 33.15 -23.24 -19.77
CA GLN A 289 33.91 -22.40 -18.82
C GLN A 289 33.06 -21.28 -18.22
N TRP A 290 31.80 -21.17 -18.63
CA TRP A 290 30.90 -20.13 -18.15
C TRP A 290 30.57 -20.31 -16.65
N THR A 291 30.58 -19.20 -15.90
CA THR A 291 30.13 -19.16 -14.50
C THR A 291 29.08 -18.05 -14.32
N PRO A 292 28.15 -18.16 -13.36
CA PRO A 292 27.09 -17.15 -13.14
C PRO A 292 27.59 -15.71 -12.93
N ASN A 293 28.82 -15.52 -12.47
CA ASN A 293 29.44 -14.22 -12.21
C ASN A 293 30.32 -13.68 -13.36
N SER A 294 30.39 -14.35 -14.49
CA SER A 294 31.30 -13.97 -15.60
C SER A 294 30.72 -12.91 -16.56
N GLN A 295 29.62 -12.25 -16.23
CA GLN A 295 29.01 -11.19 -17.04
C GLN A 295 28.86 -9.84 -16.32
N GLU A 296 29.83 -9.45 -15.52
CA GLU A 296 30.07 -8.04 -15.20
C GLU A 296 31.29 -7.57 -16.02
N VAL A 297 31.09 -7.30 -17.31
CA VAL A 297 31.93 -6.39 -18.12
C VAL A 297 31.05 -5.75 -19.18
#